data_643a5c68c34708b2dd474b83a691c6e0
#
_entry.id   643a5c68c34708b2dd474b83a691c6e0
#
_cell.length_a   1.000
_cell.length_b   1.000
_cell.length_c   1.000
_cell.angle_alpha   90.00
_cell.angle_beta   90.00
_cell.angle_gamma   90.00
#
_symmetry.space_group_name_H-M   'P 1'
#
loop_
_entity.id
_entity.type
_entity.pdbx_description
1 polymer ?
#
loop_
_entity_poly.entity_id
_entity_poly.type
_entity_poly.pdbx_seq_one_letter_code
_entity_poly.pdbx_strand_id
1 'polypeptide(L)'
;MNKISKFGLALLATCVSAATFSSCDDWVEPENVDLNYDTADKTDPVAYEEYLEALRDYRETDHKLVYVWFNNLGKGENINTRAQRVDELPDSIDVVVFTNPTSISDITVRDMENVREKKNMKFTYVIDFDAIKLAYLEHQAMSTEEEPFAVEFLDFLTDSTATALSYAKKNNFNGIMIGYNGKITNHMTPAEKTEYLANEKNFIGIMSDWHARNPEMDIDFIGKPQNVGDKDLINDCNVLFLSESQSANSNYGFNMALANSSIEGVPADRIGMVTSYTDPNDDKIGYMADGSLCVSSLANWASGENVKACAFTNIAYDYYNATSPYQVVRKALQTLNPSNL
;
A
#
# COMPACT_ATOMS: atom_id res chain seq x y z
N MET A 1 -49.24 -58.43 -35.07
CA MET A 1 -49.66 -57.12 -35.50
C MET A 1 -48.40 -56.30 -35.72
N ASN A 2 -48.10 -56.13 -36.91
CA ASN A 2 -47.32 -55.20 -37.78
C ASN A 2 -45.93 -54.71 -37.31
N LYS A 3 -44.97 -55.47 -37.78
CA LYS A 3 -43.59 -55.04 -38.03
C LYS A 3 -43.51 -54.33 -39.40
N ILE A 4 -43.76 -53.05 -39.46
CA ILE A 4 -43.35 -52.20 -40.61
C ILE A 4 -43.39 -50.77 -40.11
N SER A 5 -42.26 -50.23 -39.67
CA SER A 5 -41.93 -48.80 -39.72
C SER A 5 -40.61 -48.46 -38.97
N LYS A 6 -39.60 -49.29 -39.08
CA LYS A 6 -38.25 -48.93 -38.56
C LYS A 6 -37.17 -48.73 -39.62
N PHE A 7 -37.52 -48.84 -40.88
CA PHE A 7 -36.54 -48.67 -41.97
C PHE A 7 -36.61 -47.32 -42.72
N GLY A 8 -37.67 -46.55 -42.47
CA GLY A 8 -37.85 -45.26 -43.13
C GLY A 8 -37.18 -44.05 -42.46
N LEU A 9 -36.71 -44.21 -41.21
CA LEU A 9 -36.17 -43.09 -40.44
C LEU A 9 -34.63 -43.05 -40.41
N ALA A 10 -33.97 -44.09 -40.91
CA ALA A 10 -32.51 -44.19 -40.94
C ALA A 10 -31.85 -43.58 -42.19
N LEU A 11 -32.64 -43.30 -43.26
CA LEU A 11 -32.10 -42.77 -44.52
C LEU A 11 -32.21 -41.24 -44.66
N LEU A 12 -32.97 -40.57 -43.77
CA LEU A 12 -33.05 -39.10 -43.78
C LEU A 12 -32.04 -38.44 -42.78
N ALA A 13 -31.41 -39.21 -41.91
CA ALA A 13 -30.42 -38.69 -40.96
C ALA A 13 -28.99 -38.65 -41.52
N THR A 14 -28.73 -39.30 -42.66
CA THR A 14 -27.38 -39.37 -43.23
C THR A 14 -27.09 -38.32 -44.32
N CYS A 15 -28.06 -37.51 -44.72
CA CYS A 15 -27.84 -36.45 -45.71
C CYS A 15 -27.72 -35.03 -45.14
N VAL A 16 -27.88 -34.85 -43.80
CA VAL A 16 -27.78 -33.53 -43.16
C VAL A 16 -26.43 -33.32 -42.45
N SER A 17 -25.63 -34.38 -42.29
CA SER A 17 -24.34 -34.30 -41.59
C SER A 17 -23.11 -34.03 -42.47
N ALA A 18 -23.30 -33.82 -43.77
CA ALA A 18 -22.18 -33.60 -44.70
C ALA A 18 -22.02 -32.13 -45.20
N ALA A 19 -22.83 -31.20 -44.70
CA ALA A 19 -22.83 -29.81 -45.17
C ALA A 19 -22.44 -28.75 -44.10
N THR A 20 -21.92 -29.15 -42.94
CA THR A 20 -21.56 -28.18 -41.89
C THR A 20 -20.08 -28.18 -41.46
N PHE A 21 -19.19 -28.79 -42.25
CA PHE A 21 -17.75 -28.73 -41.96
C PHE A 21 -16.94 -27.97 -42.98
N SER A 22 -17.55 -26.99 -43.65
CA SER A 22 -16.81 -26.15 -44.59
C SER A 22 -17.04 -24.68 -44.30
N SER A 23 -16.87 -24.25 -43.04
CA SER A 23 -16.76 -22.84 -42.76
C SER A 23 -16.32 -22.65 -41.32
N CYS A 24 -15.07 -22.71 -41.07
CA CYS A 24 -14.35 -22.10 -39.93
C CYS A 24 -12.85 -22.47 -40.01
N ASP A 25 -12.27 -22.37 -41.23
CA ASP A 25 -10.81 -22.47 -41.36
C ASP A 25 -10.16 -21.08 -41.44
N ASP A 26 -10.94 -20.05 -41.09
CA ASP A 26 -10.50 -18.65 -41.00
C ASP A 26 -10.66 -18.06 -39.62
N TRP A 27 -10.64 -18.88 -38.55
CA TRP A 27 -10.22 -18.38 -37.25
C TRP A 27 -8.70 -18.40 -37.27
N VAL A 28 -8.20 -17.36 -37.89
CA VAL A 28 -6.89 -16.82 -37.78
C VAL A 28 -6.37 -17.08 -36.39
N GLU A 29 -5.22 -17.73 -36.27
CA GLU A 29 -4.39 -17.63 -35.08
C GLU A 29 -4.49 -16.18 -34.61
N PRO A 30 -4.75 -15.90 -33.31
CA PRO A 30 -4.78 -14.53 -32.87
C PRO A 30 -3.46 -13.95 -33.33
N GLU A 31 -3.51 -13.08 -34.34
CA GLU A 31 -2.35 -12.31 -34.71
C GLU A 31 -1.86 -11.75 -33.40
N ASN A 32 -0.65 -12.10 -33.06
CA ASN A 32 0.05 -11.49 -31.96
C ASN A 32 0.18 -10.03 -32.42
N VAL A 33 -0.88 -9.25 -32.17
CA VAL A 33 -0.85 -7.80 -32.36
C VAL A 33 0.22 -7.39 -31.40
N ASP A 34 1.41 -7.17 -31.96
CA ASP A 34 2.50 -6.54 -31.26
C ASP A 34 1.93 -5.16 -30.87
N LEU A 35 1.34 -5.09 -29.67
CA LEU A 35 0.86 -3.86 -29.09
C LEU A 35 2.11 -3.06 -28.71
N ASN A 36 2.85 -2.68 -29.73
CA ASN A 36 3.94 -1.75 -29.67
C ASN A 36 3.31 -0.38 -29.38
N TYR A 37 2.86 -0.20 -28.13
CA TYR A 37 2.48 1.12 -27.67
C TYR A 37 3.74 1.98 -27.81
N ASP A 38 3.66 2.98 -28.66
CA ASP A 38 4.65 4.05 -28.70
C ASP A 38 4.63 4.73 -27.32
N THR A 39 5.49 4.26 -26.45
CA THR A 39 5.69 4.85 -25.14
C THR A 39 6.40 6.20 -25.30
N ALA A 40 6.17 7.14 -24.41
CA ALA A 40 6.72 8.49 -24.49
C ALA A 40 8.25 8.51 -24.68
N ASP A 41 8.95 7.57 -24.03
CA ASP A 41 10.41 7.35 -24.16
C ASP A 41 10.85 6.95 -25.59
N LYS A 42 9.97 6.34 -26.38
CA LYS A 42 10.24 5.98 -27.79
C LYS A 42 9.77 7.05 -28.76
N THR A 43 8.67 7.72 -28.45
CA THR A 43 8.06 8.72 -29.34
C THR A 43 8.86 10.02 -29.37
N ASP A 44 9.27 10.50 -28.20
CA ASP A 44 10.12 11.68 -28.02
C ASP A 44 11.06 11.48 -26.81
N PRO A 45 12.21 10.82 -27.04
CA PRO A 45 13.16 10.54 -25.96
C PRO A 45 13.71 11.79 -25.26
N VAL A 46 13.81 12.91 -26.00
CA VAL A 46 14.36 14.18 -25.45
C VAL A 46 13.34 14.80 -24.51
N ALA A 47 12.11 14.98 -24.96
CA ALA A 47 11.04 15.52 -24.12
C ALA A 47 10.73 14.61 -22.92
N TYR A 48 10.89 13.30 -23.09
CA TYR A 48 10.73 12.36 -21.98
C TYR A 48 11.83 12.53 -20.92
N GLU A 49 13.09 12.72 -21.29
CA GLU A 49 14.17 12.95 -20.35
C GLU A 49 14.03 14.30 -19.65
N GLU A 50 13.65 15.38 -20.37
CA GLU A 50 13.33 16.69 -19.77
C GLU A 50 12.18 16.56 -18.74
N TYR A 51 11.16 15.76 -19.03
CA TYR A 51 10.08 15.47 -18.09
C TYR A 51 10.59 14.75 -16.84
N LEU A 52 11.45 13.74 -16.99
CA LEU A 52 12.01 13.00 -15.84
C LEU A 52 12.92 13.90 -14.98
N GLU A 53 13.69 14.82 -15.59
CA GLU A 53 14.48 15.81 -14.88
C GLU A 53 13.57 16.73 -14.07
N ALA A 54 12.54 17.31 -14.68
CA ALA A 54 11.57 18.15 -14.01
C ALA A 54 10.83 17.42 -12.87
N LEU A 55 10.57 16.12 -13.01
CA LEU A 55 9.97 15.30 -11.96
C LEU A 55 10.93 15.07 -10.78
N ARG A 56 12.22 14.85 -11.04
CA ARG A 56 13.24 14.74 -9.99
C ARG A 56 13.42 16.06 -9.25
N ASP A 57 13.45 17.19 -9.98
CA ASP A 57 13.52 18.53 -9.40
C ASP A 57 12.28 18.85 -8.53
N TYR A 58 11.08 18.46 -8.99
CA TYR A 58 9.86 18.60 -8.21
C TYR A 58 9.98 17.94 -6.84
N ARG A 59 10.59 16.76 -6.73
CA ARG A 59 10.74 16.03 -5.46
C ARG A 59 11.67 16.73 -4.46
N GLU A 60 12.53 17.60 -4.91
CA GLU A 60 13.41 18.43 -4.05
C GLU A 60 12.71 19.72 -3.59
N THR A 61 11.51 20.02 -4.12
CA THR A 61 10.74 21.20 -3.68
C THR A 61 9.98 20.91 -2.39
N ASP A 62 9.58 21.98 -1.67
CA ASP A 62 8.64 21.85 -0.57
C ASP A 62 7.22 21.66 -1.13
N HIS A 63 6.67 20.47 -0.91
CA HIS A 63 5.32 20.09 -1.35
C HIS A 63 4.71 19.09 -0.35
N LYS A 64 3.42 18.81 -0.50
CA LYS A 64 2.75 17.79 0.31
C LYS A 64 3.12 16.41 -0.21
N LEU A 65 3.85 15.63 0.58
CA LEU A 65 4.27 14.28 0.21
C LEU A 65 3.06 13.36 0.04
N VAL A 66 3.10 12.50 -0.97
CA VAL A 66 2.06 11.50 -1.20
C VAL A 66 2.62 10.09 -1.09
N TYR A 67 2.03 9.34 -0.17
CA TYR A 67 2.34 7.94 0.07
C TYR A 67 1.21 7.05 -0.47
N VAL A 68 1.55 5.88 -0.99
CA VAL A 68 0.56 4.89 -1.41
C VAL A 68 0.93 3.50 -0.93
N TRP A 69 -0.07 2.70 -0.50
CA TRP A 69 0.11 1.29 -0.23
C TRP A 69 0.02 0.48 -1.51
N PHE A 70 1.01 -0.37 -1.73
CA PHE A 70 1.12 -1.21 -2.90
C PHE A 70 1.20 -2.69 -2.51
N ASN A 71 0.25 -3.49 -3.04
CA ASN A 71 0.21 -4.93 -2.84
C ASN A 71 1.19 -5.59 -3.80
N ASN A 72 2.45 -5.65 -3.39
CA ASN A 72 3.51 -6.25 -4.19
C ASN A 72 3.41 -7.77 -4.25
N LEU A 73 3.77 -8.31 -5.41
CA LEU A 73 3.85 -9.75 -5.62
C LEU A 73 5.04 -10.37 -4.88
N GLY A 74 4.83 -11.57 -4.35
CA GLY A 74 5.84 -12.40 -3.74
C GLY A 74 6.76 -13.07 -4.76
N LYS A 75 7.88 -13.59 -4.28
CA LYS A 75 8.85 -14.33 -5.11
C LYS A 75 8.18 -15.56 -5.74
N GLY A 76 8.33 -15.69 -7.05
CA GLY A 76 7.74 -16.77 -7.84
C GLY A 76 6.30 -16.53 -8.29
N GLU A 77 5.66 -15.46 -7.86
CA GLU A 77 4.36 -15.03 -8.38
C GLU A 77 4.52 -14.31 -9.72
N ASN A 78 3.56 -14.53 -10.62
CA ASN A 78 3.54 -13.91 -11.94
C ASN A 78 2.64 -12.67 -11.95
N ILE A 79 3.03 -11.66 -12.72
CA ILE A 79 2.18 -10.52 -13.02
C ILE A 79 1.06 -10.97 -13.96
N ASN A 80 -0.18 -10.79 -13.51
CA ASN A 80 -1.37 -11.09 -14.31
C ASN A 80 -2.00 -9.83 -14.90
N THR A 81 -1.74 -8.67 -14.31
CA THR A 81 -2.28 -7.37 -14.74
C THR A 81 -1.25 -6.27 -14.54
N ARG A 82 -1.36 -5.19 -15.32
CA ARG A 82 -0.50 -4.02 -15.18
C ARG A 82 -0.67 -3.30 -13.83
N ALA A 83 -1.84 -3.42 -13.20
CA ALA A 83 -2.08 -2.88 -11.86
C ALA A 83 -1.13 -3.43 -10.77
N GLN A 84 -0.48 -4.57 -11.06
CA GLN A 84 0.51 -5.20 -10.17
C GLN A 84 1.95 -4.71 -10.43
N ARG A 85 2.13 -3.70 -11.31
CA ARG A 85 3.41 -3.11 -11.66
C ARG A 85 3.62 -1.80 -10.94
N VAL A 86 4.78 -1.63 -10.34
CA VAL A 86 5.17 -0.38 -9.66
C VAL A 86 5.36 0.76 -10.66
N ASP A 87 5.85 0.47 -11.85
CA ASP A 87 6.08 1.46 -12.91
C ASP A 87 4.80 2.06 -13.51
N GLU A 88 3.64 1.44 -13.25
CA GLU A 88 2.31 1.96 -13.64
C GLU A 88 1.73 2.99 -12.65
N LEU A 89 2.32 3.12 -11.47
CA LEU A 89 1.88 4.10 -10.48
C LEU A 89 2.04 5.53 -11.01
N PRO A 90 1.15 6.47 -10.62
CA PRO A 90 1.31 7.88 -10.96
C PRO A 90 2.68 8.44 -10.57
N ASP A 91 3.33 9.14 -11.48
CA ASP A 91 4.72 9.58 -11.35
C ASP A 91 4.98 10.53 -10.18
N SER A 92 3.97 11.33 -9.79
CA SER A 92 4.09 12.29 -8.68
C SER A 92 3.89 11.67 -7.28
N ILE A 93 3.79 10.34 -7.17
CA ILE A 93 3.81 9.64 -5.87
C ILE A 93 5.25 9.67 -5.34
N ASP A 94 5.43 10.09 -4.09
CA ASP A 94 6.74 10.24 -3.47
C ASP A 94 7.25 8.93 -2.87
N VAL A 95 6.38 8.23 -2.14
CA VAL A 95 6.74 7.02 -1.41
C VAL A 95 5.73 5.90 -1.62
N VAL A 96 6.24 4.72 -1.93
CA VAL A 96 5.44 3.49 -2.06
C VAL A 96 5.67 2.60 -0.84
N VAL A 97 4.58 2.27 -0.15
CA VAL A 97 4.60 1.40 1.05
C VAL A 97 4.23 -0.01 0.62
N PHE A 98 5.17 -0.94 0.69
CA PHE A 98 4.94 -2.34 0.33
C PHE A 98 4.21 -3.09 1.45
N THR A 99 3.20 -3.88 1.07
CA THR A 99 2.43 -4.71 2.02
C THR A 99 3.11 -6.05 2.31
N ASN A 100 3.97 -6.55 1.42
CA ASN A 100 4.71 -7.80 1.60
C ASN A 100 6.22 -7.57 1.47
N PRO A 101 6.88 -7.02 2.51
CA PRO A 101 8.32 -6.75 2.47
C PRO A 101 9.21 -8.00 2.57
N THR A 102 8.64 -9.13 2.99
CA THR A 102 9.39 -10.37 3.24
C THR A 102 9.76 -11.11 1.97
N SER A 103 8.93 -10.97 0.94
CA SER A 103 9.07 -11.65 -0.34
C SER A 103 8.68 -10.69 -1.46
N ILE A 104 9.60 -10.41 -2.37
CA ILE A 104 9.38 -9.48 -3.50
C ILE A 104 9.74 -10.22 -4.79
N SER A 105 8.87 -10.15 -5.79
CA SER A 105 9.11 -10.78 -7.09
C SER A 105 10.26 -10.10 -7.84
N ASP A 106 10.99 -10.84 -8.67
CA ASP A 106 12.12 -10.31 -9.44
C ASP A 106 11.68 -9.17 -10.39
N ILE A 107 10.43 -9.20 -10.84
CA ILE A 107 9.85 -8.14 -11.69
C ILE A 107 9.63 -6.87 -10.86
N THR A 108 9.06 -7.02 -9.66
CA THR A 108 8.86 -5.88 -8.75
C THR A 108 10.19 -5.24 -8.34
N VAL A 109 11.24 -6.04 -8.09
CA VAL A 109 12.58 -5.51 -7.82
C VAL A 109 13.10 -4.66 -8.98
N ARG A 110 12.98 -5.15 -10.23
CA ARG A 110 13.38 -4.37 -11.42
C ARG A 110 12.57 -3.09 -11.59
N ASP A 111 11.26 -3.15 -11.34
CA ASP A 111 10.40 -1.95 -11.38
C ASP A 111 10.83 -0.94 -10.33
N MET A 112 11.12 -1.36 -9.08
CA MET A 112 11.64 -0.49 -8.02
C MET A 112 12.93 0.22 -8.43
N GLU A 113 13.89 -0.53 -8.99
CA GLU A 113 15.17 0.03 -9.46
C GLU A 113 14.94 1.06 -10.58
N ASN A 114 14.13 0.71 -11.56
CA ASN A 114 13.83 1.59 -12.70
C ASN A 114 13.13 2.90 -12.27
N VAL A 115 12.10 2.83 -11.41
CA VAL A 115 11.39 4.05 -10.98
C VAL A 115 12.19 4.86 -9.97
N ARG A 116 13.06 4.22 -9.17
CA ARG A 116 13.99 4.93 -8.31
C ARG A 116 15.03 5.73 -9.13
N GLU A 117 15.65 5.10 -10.13
CA GLU A 117 16.63 5.72 -10.97
C GLU A 117 16.03 6.86 -11.81
N LYS A 118 14.89 6.63 -12.46
CA LYS A 118 14.27 7.57 -13.37
C LYS A 118 13.47 8.68 -12.68
N LYS A 119 12.74 8.31 -11.62
CA LYS A 119 11.72 9.18 -11.01
C LYS A 119 12.03 9.58 -9.56
N ASN A 120 13.15 9.11 -8.99
CA ASN A 120 13.54 9.32 -7.58
C ASN A 120 12.44 8.95 -6.58
N MET A 121 11.59 7.94 -6.91
CA MET A 121 10.52 7.42 -6.07
C MET A 121 11.11 6.57 -4.94
N LYS A 122 10.62 6.75 -3.72
CA LYS A 122 11.09 6.02 -2.54
C LYS A 122 10.19 4.83 -2.21
N PHE A 123 10.77 3.85 -1.50
CA PHE A 123 10.10 2.62 -1.09
C PHE A 123 10.31 2.38 0.40
N THR A 124 9.23 2.01 1.08
CA THR A 124 9.20 1.68 2.51
C THR A 124 8.20 0.56 2.80
N TYR A 125 8.13 0.12 4.04
CA TYR A 125 7.14 -0.85 4.53
C TYR A 125 6.87 -0.62 6.01
N VAL A 126 5.75 -1.14 6.50
CA VAL A 126 5.35 -0.97 7.90
C VAL A 126 5.88 -2.11 8.76
N ILE A 127 6.45 -1.78 9.92
CA ILE A 127 6.70 -2.71 11.03
C ILE A 127 5.72 -2.35 12.13
N ASP A 128 4.66 -3.15 12.26
CA ASP A 128 3.51 -2.83 13.10
C ASP A 128 3.48 -3.67 14.38
N PHE A 129 3.42 -2.99 15.53
CA PHE A 129 3.37 -3.62 16.84
C PHE A 129 2.12 -4.51 17.02
N ASP A 130 0.96 -4.01 16.58
CA ASP A 130 -0.30 -4.73 16.76
C ASP A 130 -0.34 -5.98 15.84
N ALA A 131 0.25 -5.91 14.64
CA ALA A 131 0.40 -7.05 13.75
C ALA A 131 1.35 -8.12 14.34
N ILE A 132 2.48 -7.72 14.94
CA ILE A 132 3.38 -8.66 15.63
C ILE A 132 2.65 -9.31 16.82
N LYS A 133 1.88 -8.53 17.57
CA LYS A 133 1.09 -9.08 18.69
C LYS A 133 0.02 -10.06 18.22
N LEU A 134 -0.64 -9.78 17.10
CA LEU A 134 -1.62 -10.69 16.51
C LEU A 134 -0.95 -12.01 16.09
N ALA A 135 0.19 -11.94 15.42
CA ALA A 135 0.96 -13.14 15.04
C ALA A 135 1.36 -13.98 16.26
N TYR A 136 1.77 -13.35 17.35
CA TYR A 136 2.05 -14.04 18.62
C TYR A 136 0.83 -14.80 19.15
N LEU A 137 -0.34 -14.15 19.19
CA LEU A 137 -1.58 -14.76 19.64
C LEU A 137 -2.03 -15.92 18.73
N GLU A 138 -1.79 -15.83 17.44
CA GLU A 138 -2.05 -16.91 16.48
C GLU A 138 -1.13 -18.11 16.77
N HIS A 139 0.17 -17.90 17.02
CA HIS A 139 1.08 -18.97 17.43
C HIS A 139 0.65 -19.62 18.75
N GLN A 140 0.23 -18.82 19.73
CA GLN A 140 -0.32 -19.36 21.00
C GLN A 140 -1.58 -20.21 20.75
N ALA A 141 -2.48 -19.76 19.88
CA ALA A 141 -3.73 -20.49 19.57
C ALA A 141 -3.47 -21.81 18.83
N MET A 142 -2.37 -21.90 18.08
CA MET A 142 -1.96 -23.13 17.39
C MET A 142 -1.14 -24.09 18.28
N SER A 143 -0.77 -23.68 19.49
CA SER A 143 0.01 -24.48 20.44
C SER A 143 -0.77 -25.72 20.87
N THR A 144 -0.09 -26.89 20.89
CA THR A 144 -0.63 -28.18 21.33
C THR A 144 0.26 -28.78 22.42
N GLU A 145 -0.19 -29.86 23.08
CA GLU A 145 0.65 -30.59 24.02
C GLU A 145 1.87 -31.27 23.35
N GLU A 146 1.74 -31.61 22.06
CA GLU A 146 2.81 -32.24 21.27
C GLU A 146 3.81 -31.21 20.72
N GLU A 147 3.30 -29.99 20.38
CA GLU A 147 4.10 -28.88 19.87
C GLU A 147 3.80 -27.60 20.69
N PRO A 148 4.33 -27.46 21.90
CA PRO A 148 4.05 -26.33 22.77
C PRO A 148 4.76 -25.06 22.28
N PHE A 149 4.01 -23.97 22.16
CA PHE A 149 4.58 -22.65 21.95
C PHE A 149 4.81 -21.98 23.33
N ALA A 150 6.07 -21.98 23.78
CA ALA A 150 6.47 -21.53 25.11
C ALA A 150 7.36 -20.27 25.07
N VAL A 151 7.18 -19.41 24.07
CA VAL A 151 7.92 -18.15 23.91
C VAL A 151 7.16 -17.04 24.62
N GLU A 152 7.85 -16.25 25.43
CA GLU A 152 7.27 -15.05 26.05
C GLU A 152 7.06 -13.93 25.02
N PHE A 153 6.02 -13.10 25.19
CA PHE A 153 5.69 -12.06 24.19
C PHE A 153 6.84 -11.08 23.95
N LEU A 154 7.56 -10.71 25.00
CA LEU A 154 8.67 -9.75 24.89
C LEU A 154 9.81 -10.30 24.01
N ASP A 155 10.13 -11.58 24.12
CA ASP A 155 11.15 -12.26 23.31
C ASP A 155 10.67 -12.37 21.85
N PHE A 156 9.42 -12.79 21.65
CA PHE A 156 8.81 -12.83 20.32
C PHE A 156 8.77 -11.47 19.63
N LEU A 157 8.42 -10.42 20.36
CA LEU A 157 8.40 -9.03 19.89
C LEU A 157 9.81 -8.59 19.46
N THR A 158 10.82 -8.89 20.29
CA THR A 158 12.23 -8.58 20.01
C THR A 158 12.70 -9.22 18.71
N ASP A 159 12.51 -10.53 18.59
CA ASP A 159 12.97 -11.30 17.43
C ASP A 159 12.22 -10.95 16.15
N SER A 160 10.89 -10.76 16.25
CA SER A 160 10.05 -10.36 15.12
C SER A 160 10.41 -8.97 14.61
N THR A 161 10.63 -8.02 15.53
CA THR A 161 11.04 -6.65 15.18
C THR A 161 12.42 -6.63 14.53
N ALA A 162 13.41 -7.33 15.10
CA ALA A 162 14.74 -7.42 14.53
C ALA A 162 14.73 -8.08 13.13
N THR A 163 13.93 -9.14 12.97
CA THR A 163 13.74 -9.80 11.68
C THR A 163 13.13 -8.85 10.65
N ALA A 164 12.07 -8.14 11.02
CA ALA A 164 11.41 -7.17 10.15
C ALA A 164 12.37 -6.05 9.71
N LEU A 165 13.16 -5.50 10.62
CA LEU A 165 14.19 -4.48 10.31
C LEU A 165 15.25 -4.97 9.32
N SER A 166 15.54 -6.28 9.30
CA SER A 166 16.52 -6.84 8.37
C SER A 166 16.12 -6.70 6.90
N TYR A 167 14.82 -6.61 6.61
CA TYR A 167 14.30 -6.48 5.25
C TYR A 167 14.62 -5.14 4.61
N ALA A 168 14.85 -4.08 5.38
CA ALA A 168 15.16 -2.75 4.87
C ALA A 168 16.37 -2.80 3.93
N LYS A 169 17.49 -3.32 4.39
CA LYS A 169 18.71 -3.44 3.58
C LYS A 169 18.65 -4.62 2.61
N LYS A 170 18.09 -5.75 3.04
CA LYS A 170 18.01 -6.97 2.21
C LYS A 170 17.26 -6.73 0.90
N ASN A 171 16.18 -5.95 0.95
CA ASN A 171 15.29 -5.69 -0.19
C ASN A 171 15.41 -4.27 -0.72
N ASN A 172 16.50 -3.57 -0.34
CA ASN A 172 16.85 -2.24 -0.85
C ASN A 172 15.73 -1.20 -0.68
N PHE A 173 15.07 -1.17 0.48
CA PHE A 173 14.14 -0.09 0.84
C PHE A 173 14.89 1.18 1.22
N ASN A 174 14.23 2.33 1.06
CA ASN A 174 14.78 3.63 1.47
C ASN A 174 14.65 3.87 2.98
N GLY A 175 13.73 3.15 3.64
CA GLY A 175 13.47 3.28 5.06
C GLY A 175 12.40 2.32 5.55
N ILE A 176 11.88 2.62 6.73
CA ILE A 176 10.81 1.89 7.40
C ILE A 176 9.72 2.84 7.87
N MET A 177 8.51 2.30 8.10
CA MET A 177 7.42 2.99 8.77
C MET A 177 7.06 2.23 10.05
N ILE A 178 7.08 2.90 11.19
CA ILE A 178 6.81 2.33 12.50
C ILE A 178 5.30 2.37 12.75
N GLY A 179 4.65 1.21 12.87
CA GLY A 179 3.22 1.09 13.19
C GLY A 179 3.02 0.94 14.70
N TYR A 180 2.39 1.95 15.35
CA TYR A 180 2.09 1.88 16.77
C TYR A 180 0.89 2.74 17.16
N ASN A 181 -0.19 2.09 17.63
CA ASN A 181 -1.37 2.82 18.13
C ASN A 181 -1.27 3.13 19.63
N GLY A 182 -0.66 2.26 20.39
CA GLY A 182 -0.58 2.40 21.82
C GLY A 182 -1.93 2.48 22.54
N LYS A 183 -1.89 2.64 23.86
CA LYS A 183 -3.09 2.74 24.69
C LYS A 183 -2.90 3.77 25.79
N ILE A 184 -3.99 4.41 26.20
CA ILE A 184 -4.03 5.22 27.43
C ILE A 184 -3.93 4.28 28.64
N THR A 185 -2.92 4.48 29.48
CA THR A 185 -2.58 3.57 30.59
C THR A 185 -3.37 3.84 31.87
N ASN A 186 -4.23 4.86 31.91
CA ASN A 186 -4.91 5.34 33.12
C ASN A 186 -5.86 4.31 33.75
N HIS A 187 -6.33 3.34 32.99
CA HIS A 187 -7.27 2.30 33.43
C HIS A 187 -6.59 0.93 33.62
N MET A 188 -5.27 0.85 33.46
CA MET A 188 -4.51 -0.38 33.65
C MET A 188 -4.20 -0.60 35.14
N THR A 189 -4.21 -1.86 35.56
CA THR A 189 -3.63 -2.24 36.85
C THR A 189 -2.11 -1.98 36.84
N PRO A 190 -1.46 -1.87 38.01
CA PRO A 190 0.00 -1.67 38.07
C PRO A 190 0.80 -2.75 37.32
N ALA A 191 0.36 -4.01 37.37
CA ALA A 191 1.01 -5.12 36.69
C ALA A 191 0.86 -4.99 35.15
N GLU A 192 -0.36 -4.79 34.65
CA GLU A 192 -0.63 -4.58 33.22
C GLU A 192 0.12 -3.37 32.67
N LYS A 193 0.17 -2.28 33.45
CA LYS A 193 0.91 -1.09 33.05
C LYS A 193 2.40 -1.34 32.95
N THR A 194 2.97 -2.10 33.89
CA THR A 194 4.40 -2.44 33.90
C THR A 194 4.76 -3.28 32.65
N GLU A 195 3.98 -4.30 32.38
CA GLU A 195 4.17 -5.16 31.20
C GLU A 195 3.99 -4.36 29.88
N TYR A 196 2.93 -3.57 29.80
CA TYR A 196 2.64 -2.74 28.65
C TYR A 196 3.79 -1.78 28.32
N LEU A 197 4.28 -1.04 29.33
CA LEU A 197 5.38 -0.10 29.15
C LEU A 197 6.71 -0.81 28.83
N ALA A 198 6.93 -2.02 29.35
CA ALA A 198 8.10 -2.81 29.00
C ALA A 198 8.09 -3.21 27.52
N ASN A 199 6.94 -3.66 27.00
CA ASN A 199 6.76 -4.02 25.60
C ASN A 199 6.91 -2.81 24.66
N GLU A 200 6.30 -1.66 25.02
CA GLU A 200 6.45 -0.41 24.26
C GLU A 200 7.91 0.02 24.21
N LYS A 201 8.57 0.09 25.39
CA LYS A 201 9.98 0.49 25.49
C LYS A 201 10.90 -0.43 24.67
N ASN A 202 10.63 -1.73 24.66
CA ASN A 202 11.38 -2.70 23.87
C ASN A 202 11.23 -2.42 22.36
N PHE A 203 9.99 -2.32 21.88
CA PHE A 203 9.69 -2.10 20.48
C PHE A 203 10.26 -0.76 19.98
N ILE A 204 9.96 0.33 20.66
CA ILE A 204 10.44 1.68 20.30
C ILE A 204 11.97 1.76 20.42
N GLY A 205 12.54 1.17 21.49
CA GLY A 205 14.00 1.14 21.68
C GLY A 205 14.75 0.41 20.57
N ILE A 206 14.25 -0.73 20.10
CA ILE A 206 14.85 -1.45 18.97
C ILE A 206 14.83 -0.60 17.69
N MET A 207 13.72 0.11 17.43
CA MET A 207 13.60 1.02 16.27
C MET A 207 14.58 2.20 16.38
N SER A 208 14.67 2.82 17.54
CA SER A 208 15.60 3.92 17.82
C SER A 208 17.06 3.50 17.65
N ASP A 209 17.44 2.36 18.24
CA ASP A 209 18.78 1.78 18.11
C ASP A 209 19.12 1.42 16.65
N TRP A 210 18.13 0.95 15.89
CA TRP A 210 18.33 0.64 14.49
C TRP A 210 18.54 1.92 13.67
N HIS A 211 17.73 2.95 13.87
CA HIS A 211 17.88 4.23 13.18
C HIS A 211 19.22 4.91 13.51
N ALA A 212 19.63 4.90 14.77
CA ALA A 212 20.93 5.43 15.17
C ALA A 212 22.13 4.76 14.46
N ARG A 213 21.98 3.47 14.10
CA ARG A 213 22.99 2.73 13.33
C ARG A 213 22.84 2.85 11.81
N ASN A 214 21.72 3.40 11.33
CA ASN A 214 21.38 3.55 9.91
C ASN A 214 20.79 4.95 9.65
N PRO A 215 21.55 6.03 9.94
CA PRO A 215 21.03 7.41 9.85
C PRO A 215 20.71 7.84 8.43
N GLU A 216 21.16 7.09 7.43
CA GLU A 216 20.85 7.29 6.01
C GLU A 216 19.47 6.76 5.61
N MET A 217 18.85 5.96 6.48
CA MET A 217 17.55 5.35 6.21
C MET A 217 16.43 6.25 6.75
N ASP A 218 15.42 6.48 5.92
CA ASP A 218 14.24 7.23 6.34
C ASP A 218 13.45 6.45 7.40
N ILE A 219 12.88 7.16 8.36
CA ILE A 219 11.89 6.61 9.28
C ILE A 219 10.63 7.45 9.25
N ASP A 220 9.49 6.76 9.16
CA ASP A 220 8.15 7.33 9.26
C ASP A 220 7.38 6.63 10.38
N PHE A 221 6.25 7.20 10.75
CA PHE A 221 5.38 6.64 11.77
C PHE A 221 3.94 6.58 11.27
N ILE A 222 3.21 5.53 11.61
CA ILE A 222 1.76 5.43 11.44
C ILE A 222 1.12 4.92 12.73
N GLY A 223 0.13 5.65 13.23
CA GLY A 223 -0.54 5.24 14.47
C GLY A 223 -1.07 6.42 15.25
N LYS A 224 -0.87 6.34 16.58
CA LYS A 224 -1.27 7.39 17.54
C LYS A 224 -0.04 7.95 18.22
N PRO A 225 0.63 8.94 17.65
CA PRO A 225 1.86 9.49 18.21
C PRO A 225 1.64 10.07 19.61
N GLN A 226 0.43 10.52 19.92
CA GLN A 226 0.06 10.98 21.28
C GLN A 226 0.19 9.89 22.35
N ASN A 227 0.04 8.61 22.02
CA ASN A 227 0.10 7.49 22.95
C ASN A 227 1.52 6.93 23.17
N VAL A 228 2.50 7.34 22.39
CA VAL A 228 3.91 6.92 22.58
C VAL A 228 4.47 7.58 23.82
N GLY A 229 5.02 6.80 24.76
CA GLY A 229 5.56 7.31 26.02
C GLY A 229 6.85 8.10 25.85
N ASP A 230 7.79 7.56 25.09
CA ASP A 230 9.04 8.23 24.71
C ASP A 230 8.90 8.88 23.35
N LYS A 231 9.02 10.21 23.30
CA LYS A 231 8.84 11.00 22.08
C LYS A 231 10.12 11.23 21.28
N ASP A 232 11.27 10.77 21.74
CA ASP A 232 12.54 11.04 21.05
C ASP A 232 12.51 10.45 19.64
N LEU A 233 12.09 9.20 19.48
CA LEU A 233 11.95 8.57 18.15
C LEU A 233 10.91 9.29 17.27
N ILE A 234 9.82 9.82 17.86
CA ILE A 234 8.80 10.58 17.12
C ILE A 234 9.39 11.85 16.51
N ASN A 235 10.36 12.47 17.18
CA ASN A 235 11.06 13.66 16.68
C ASN A 235 12.02 13.35 15.54
N ASP A 236 12.45 12.11 15.39
CA ASP A 236 13.32 11.67 14.29
C ASP A 236 12.53 11.26 13.03
N CYS A 237 11.23 10.95 13.17
CA CYS A 237 10.38 10.56 12.04
C CYS A 237 10.16 11.72 11.05
N ASN A 238 10.22 11.41 9.76
CA ASN A 238 9.96 12.38 8.69
C ASN A 238 8.49 12.76 8.59
N VAL A 239 7.59 11.76 8.70
CA VAL A 239 6.14 11.92 8.67
C VAL A 239 5.48 11.09 9.78
N LEU A 240 4.46 11.67 10.41
CA LEU A 240 3.62 11.04 11.44
C LEU A 240 2.21 10.86 10.92
N PHE A 241 1.90 9.72 10.32
CA PHE A 241 0.56 9.42 9.85
C PHE A 241 -0.39 9.08 10.99
N LEU A 242 -1.50 9.81 11.06
CA LEU A 242 -2.52 9.61 12.09
C LEU A 242 -3.48 8.50 11.67
N SER A 243 -3.38 7.31 12.31
CA SER A 243 -4.25 6.17 12.01
C SER A 243 -5.75 6.47 12.23
N GLU A 244 -6.09 7.41 13.11
CA GLU A 244 -7.46 7.84 13.35
C GLU A 244 -8.12 8.48 12.11
N SER A 245 -7.33 9.09 11.22
CA SER A 245 -7.84 9.67 9.98
C SER A 245 -8.33 8.62 8.98
N GLN A 246 -7.83 7.38 9.06
CA GLN A 246 -8.24 6.29 8.17
C GLN A 246 -9.71 5.90 8.33
N SER A 247 -10.24 6.04 9.55
CA SER A 247 -11.65 5.77 9.87
C SER A 247 -12.54 7.02 9.80
N ALA A 248 -11.98 8.18 9.45
CA ALA A 248 -12.75 9.41 9.32
C ALA A 248 -13.68 9.33 8.10
N ASN A 249 -14.96 9.62 8.32
CA ASN A 249 -15.99 9.65 7.29
C ASN A 249 -16.56 11.06 7.05
N SER A 250 -15.88 12.09 7.52
CA SER A 250 -16.23 13.50 7.38
C SER A 250 -15.00 14.39 7.62
N ASN A 251 -15.00 15.64 7.14
CA ASN A 251 -13.96 16.61 7.44
C ASN A 251 -13.81 16.86 8.96
N TYR A 252 -14.91 16.72 9.72
CA TYR A 252 -14.85 16.77 11.17
C TYR A 252 -13.97 15.64 11.75
N GLY A 253 -14.04 14.44 11.19
CA GLY A 253 -13.18 13.31 11.59
C GLY A 253 -11.70 13.59 11.35
N PHE A 254 -11.34 14.22 10.22
CA PHE A 254 -9.95 14.66 9.96
C PHE A 254 -9.50 15.71 10.97
N ASN A 255 -10.34 16.72 11.24
CA ASN A 255 -10.03 17.73 12.25
C ASN A 255 -9.87 17.14 13.66
N MET A 256 -10.66 16.12 14.02
CA MET A 256 -10.53 15.43 15.30
C MET A 256 -9.23 14.63 15.39
N ALA A 257 -8.84 13.92 14.33
CA ALA A 257 -7.56 13.20 14.30
C ALA A 257 -6.38 14.17 14.51
N LEU A 258 -6.41 15.32 13.82
CA LEU A 258 -5.40 16.37 13.96
C LEU A 258 -5.38 16.95 15.38
N ALA A 259 -6.55 17.27 15.95
CA ALA A 259 -6.65 17.80 17.30
C ALA A 259 -6.16 16.82 18.37
N ASN A 260 -6.46 15.52 18.22
CA ASN A 260 -6.02 14.48 19.16
C ASN A 260 -4.49 14.32 19.17
N SER A 261 -3.83 14.56 18.05
CA SER A 261 -2.37 14.48 17.94
C SER A 261 -1.64 15.74 18.43
N SER A 262 -2.37 16.85 18.62
CA SER A 262 -1.82 18.16 19.02
C SER A 262 -1.48 18.19 20.50
N ILE A 263 -0.47 17.43 20.91
CA ILE A 263 0.03 17.38 22.28
C ILE A 263 1.53 17.70 22.32
N GLU A 264 2.03 18.05 23.51
CA GLU A 264 3.46 18.27 23.73
C GLU A 264 4.30 17.05 23.30
N GLY A 265 5.40 17.30 22.58
CA GLY A 265 6.31 16.29 22.08
C GLY A 265 5.89 15.63 20.75
N VAL A 266 4.76 16.02 20.15
CA VAL A 266 4.38 15.61 18.80
C VAL A 266 4.60 16.79 17.84
N PRO A 267 5.57 16.71 16.89
CA PRO A 267 5.86 17.81 15.96
C PRO A 267 4.72 18.03 14.97
N ALA A 268 4.09 19.19 15.04
CA ALA A 268 2.91 19.54 14.25
C ALA A 268 3.22 19.73 12.76
N ASP A 269 4.47 20.03 12.41
CA ASP A 269 4.94 20.23 11.03
C ASP A 269 5.21 18.94 10.27
N ARG A 270 5.08 17.78 10.93
CA ARG A 270 5.33 16.44 10.36
C ARG A 270 4.08 15.58 10.26
N ILE A 271 2.91 16.12 10.55
CA ILE A 271 1.67 15.36 10.55
C ILE A 271 1.30 14.95 9.12
N GLY A 272 0.98 13.66 8.97
CA GLY A 272 0.40 13.06 7.78
C GLY A 272 -0.99 12.50 8.06
N MET A 273 -1.83 12.47 7.03
CA MET A 273 -3.18 11.90 7.08
C MET A 273 -3.27 10.68 6.17
N VAL A 274 -4.04 9.68 6.57
CA VAL A 274 -4.21 8.45 5.79
C VAL A 274 -5.69 8.18 5.56
N THR A 275 -6.03 7.70 4.36
CA THR A 275 -7.37 7.23 4.01
C THR A 275 -7.31 6.10 2.99
N SER A 276 -8.46 5.46 2.72
CA SER A 276 -8.55 4.35 1.77
C SER A 276 -9.29 4.75 0.50
N TYR A 277 -8.88 4.21 -0.63
CA TYR A 277 -9.75 4.09 -1.81
C TYR A 277 -10.81 3.02 -1.55
N THR A 278 -11.82 2.93 -2.42
CA THR A 278 -12.93 1.97 -2.28
C THR A 278 -12.45 0.52 -2.33
N ASP A 279 -13.17 -0.36 -1.62
CA ASP A 279 -12.97 -1.80 -1.71
C ASP A 279 -14.23 -2.42 -2.33
N PRO A 280 -14.13 -3.15 -3.46
CA PRO A 280 -15.28 -3.80 -4.08
C PRO A 280 -15.92 -4.89 -3.20
N ASN A 281 -15.24 -5.36 -2.16
CA ASN A 281 -15.73 -6.37 -1.23
C ASN A 281 -16.35 -5.77 0.05
N ASP A 282 -16.16 -4.46 0.30
CA ASP A 282 -16.74 -3.76 1.45
C ASP A 282 -17.16 -2.33 1.05
N ASP A 283 -18.44 -2.12 0.89
CA ASP A 283 -19.07 -0.86 0.48
C ASP A 283 -18.95 0.28 1.50
N LYS A 284 -18.43 0.01 2.69
CA LYS A 284 -18.16 1.01 3.73
C LYS A 284 -16.76 1.63 3.61
N ILE A 285 -15.85 0.96 2.88
CA ILE A 285 -14.48 1.44 2.73
C ILE A 285 -14.40 2.45 1.58
N GLY A 286 -13.71 3.57 1.81
CA GLY A 286 -13.38 4.56 0.80
C GLY A 286 -14.46 5.60 0.53
N TYR A 287 -15.56 5.60 1.30
CA TYR A 287 -16.64 6.59 1.18
C TYR A 287 -16.81 7.43 2.45
N MET A 288 -17.02 8.72 2.24
CA MET A 288 -17.47 9.63 3.28
C MET A 288 -18.97 9.43 3.57
N ALA A 289 -19.46 9.95 4.68
CA ALA A 289 -20.88 9.85 5.06
C ALA A 289 -21.85 10.48 4.03
N ASP A 290 -21.38 11.43 3.22
CA ASP A 290 -22.15 12.07 2.14
C ASP A 290 -22.03 11.31 0.80
N GLY A 291 -21.35 10.18 0.75
CA GLY A 291 -21.13 9.36 -0.45
C GLY A 291 -19.97 9.81 -1.33
N SER A 292 -19.26 10.89 -0.98
CA SER A 292 -18.04 11.27 -1.71
C SER A 292 -16.89 10.31 -1.43
N LEU A 293 -15.89 10.26 -2.33
CA LEU A 293 -14.71 9.40 -2.16
C LEU A 293 -13.77 9.95 -1.09
N CYS A 294 -13.34 9.12 -0.15
CA CYS A 294 -12.43 9.51 0.93
C CYS A 294 -11.10 10.09 0.39
N VAL A 295 -10.54 9.53 -0.66
CA VAL A 295 -9.30 10.03 -1.31
C VAL A 295 -9.48 11.47 -1.78
N SER A 296 -10.58 11.77 -2.50
CA SER A 296 -10.87 13.12 -2.98
C SER A 296 -11.16 14.09 -1.83
N SER A 297 -11.88 13.63 -0.82
CA SER A 297 -12.26 14.44 0.35
C SER A 297 -11.04 14.79 1.18
N LEU A 298 -10.14 13.81 1.42
CA LEU A 298 -8.89 14.07 2.13
C LEU A 298 -8.00 15.04 1.37
N ALA A 299 -7.83 14.87 0.04
CA ALA A 299 -7.02 15.77 -0.76
C ALA A 299 -7.55 17.22 -0.73
N ASN A 300 -8.88 17.40 -0.86
CA ASN A 300 -9.52 18.71 -0.77
C ASN A 300 -9.34 19.35 0.62
N TRP A 301 -9.55 18.59 1.68
CA TRP A 301 -9.36 19.07 3.05
C TRP A 301 -7.89 19.43 3.29
N ALA A 302 -6.96 18.53 2.98
CA ALA A 302 -5.54 18.70 3.23
C ALA A 302 -4.92 19.83 2.40
N SER A 303 -5.47 20.20 1.24
CA SER A 303 -4.97 21.32 0.44
C SER A 303 -5.05 22.66 1.17
N GLY A 304 -5.99 22.81 2.11
CA GLY A 304 -6.16 24.01 2.95
C GLY A 304 -5.51 23.92 4.34
N GLU A 305 -4.98 22.76 4.71
CA GLU A 305 -4.45 22.50 6.05
C GLU A 305 -2.92 22.39 6.08
N ASN A 306 -2.32 22.65 7.24
CA ASN A 306 -0.89 22.51 7.44
C ASN A 306 -0.55 21.06 7.80
N VAL A 307 -0.71 20.13 6.82
CA VAL A 307 -0.26 18.74 6.94
C VAL A 307 0.87 18.48 5.96
N LYS A 308 1.86 17.69 6.41
CA LYS A 308 3.09 17.39 5.63
C LYS A 308 2.82 16.39 4.51
N ALA A 309 1.92 15.42 4.75
CA ALA A 309 1.72 14.32 3.82
C ALA A 309 0.27 13.81 3.80
N CYS A 310 -0.11 13.19 2.69
CA CYS A 310 -1.31 12.37 2.56
C CYS A 310 -0.94 10.95 2.12
N ALA A 311 -1.66 9.97 2.64
CA ALA A 311 -1.47 8.57 2.30
C ALA A 311 -2.76 7.92 1.83
N PHE A 312 -2.66 7.06 0.80
CA PHE A 312 -3.79 6.38 0.20
C PHE A 312 -3.56 4.86 0.17
N THR A 313 -4.48 4.11 0.78
CA THR A 313 -4.51 2.64 0.72
C THR A 313 -5.51 2.16 -0.32
N ASN A 314 -5.50 0.87 -0.69
CA ASN A 314 -6.39 0.23 -1.68
C ASN A 314 -6.37 0.84 -3.09
N ILE A 315 -5.35 1.59 -3.45
CA ILE A 315 -5.29 2.30 -4.74
C ILE A 315 -5.28 1.39 -5.96
N ALA A 316 -4.95 0.10 -5.79
CA ALA A 316 -4.96 -0.88 -6.89
C ALA A 316 -6.33 -0.95 -7.60
N TYR A 317 -7.42 -0.68 -6.88
CA TYR A 317 -8.76 -0.66 -7.48
C TYR A 317 -9.01 0.59 -8.35
N ASP A 318 -8.31 1.70 -8.10
CA ASP A 318 -8.39 2.89 -8.96
C ASP A 318 -7.66 2.72 -10.31
N TYR A 319 -6.79 1.69 -10.43
CA TYR A 319 -6.20 1.32 -11.72
C TYR A 319 -7.27 1.00 -12.77
N TYR A 320 -8.35 0.36 -12.35
CA TYR A 320 -9.47 -0.04 -13.24
C TYR A 320 -10.55 1.04 -13.38
N ASN A 321 -10.24 2.29 -13.07
CA ASN A 321 -11.17 3.41 -13.26
C ASN A 321 -11.57 3.53 -14.73
N ALA A 322 -12.88 3.73 -14.98
CA ALA A 322 -13.44 3.74 -16.34
C ALA A 322 -12.89 4.85 -17.25
N THR A 323 -12.36 5.93 -16.66
CA THR A 323 -11.85 7.09 -17.41
C THR A 323 -10.38 6.92 -17.77
N SER A 324 -9.55 6.59 -16.78
CA SER A 324 -8.11 6.34 -16.96
C SER A 324 -7.53 5.65 -15.70
N PRO A 325 -6.42 4.92 -15.82
CA PRO A 325 -5.76 4.32 -14.67
C PRO A 325 -5.42 5.36 -13.59
N TYR A 326 -5.75 5.02 -12.34
CA TYR A 326 -5.51 5.87 -11.16
C TYR A 326 -6.13 7.28 -11.24
N GLN A 327 -7.29 7.41 -11.88
CA GLN A 327 -7.93 8.72 -12.13
C GLN A 327 -8.19 9.51 -10.86
N VAL A 328 -8.66 8.86 -9.79
CA VAL A 328 -8.97 9.54 -8.52
C VAL A 328 -7.68 9.92 -7.80
N VAL A 329 -6.70 9.04 -7.77
CA VAL A 329 -5.38 9.30 -7.17
C VAL A 329 -4.68 10.45 -7.93
N ARG A 330 -4.69 10.44 -9.27
CA ARG A 330 -4.12 11.54 -10.09
C ARG A 330 -4.76 12.89 -9.80
N LYS A 331 -6.09 12.93 -9.65
CA LYS A 331 -6.80 14.16 -9.24
C LYS A 331 -6.44 14.62 -7.83
N ALA A 332 -6.27 13.66 -6.89
CA ALA A 332 -5.85 13.97 -5.53
C ALA A 332 -4.43 14.57 -5.52
N LEU A 333 -3.49 14.02 -6.29
CA LEU A 333 -2.14 14.56 -6.46
C LEU A 333 -2.17 16.03 -6.96
N GLN A 334 -2.96 16.31 -8.00
CA GLN A 334 -3.13 17.66 -8.53
C GLN A 334 -3.79 18.64 -7.54
N THR A 335 -4.70 18.13 -6.70
CA THR A 335 -5.36 18.96 -5.66
C THR A 335 -4.40 19.31 -4.54
N LEU A 336 -3.56 18.34 -4.11
CA LEU A 336 -2.57 18.53 -3.05
C LEU A 336 -1.42 19.44 -3.50
N ASN A 337 -0.96 19.26 -4.73
CA ASN A 337 0.20 19.93 -5.32
C ASN A 337 -0.15 20.42 -6.74
N PRO A 338 -0.90 21.54 -6.84
CA PRO A 338 -1.29 22.07 -8.14
C PRO A 338 -0.05 22.51 -8.92
N SER A 339 0.12 22.00 -10.15
CA SER A 339 1.12 22.50 -11.07
C SER A 339 0.73 23.90 -11.54
N ASN A 340 1.65 24.84 -11.44
CA ASN A 340 1.50 26.20 -11.97
C ASN A 340 1.79 26.24 -13.50
N LEU A 341 1.27 25.23 -14.24
CA LEU A 341 1.39 25.16 -15.70
C LEU A 341 0.18 25.79 -16.37
#